data_1df4a6d6d07ed6e8bb0b48cba15581bb
#
_entry.id   1df4a6d6d07ed6e8bb0b48cba15581bb
#
_cell.length_a   1.000
_cell.length_b   1.000
_cell.length_c   1.000
_cell.angle_alpha   90.00
_cell.angle_beta   90.00
_cell.angle_gamma   90.00
#
_symmetry.space_group_name_H-M   'P 1'
#
loop_
_entity.id
_entity.type
_entity.pdbx_description
1 polymer ?
#
loop_
_entity_poly.entity_id
_entity_poly.type
_entity_poly.pdbx_seq_one_letter_code
_entity_poly.pdbx_strand_id
1 'polypeptide(L)'
;MKLFLVGPDFHDYNTSLASAFSNNKFQTKVMSYQDRNKNVKETLENRIFPKIGIYKYQQENLQRFNDEFVEEVLKYRPTVLVVIKGDCILKDSLLKIKRAIPEIKCILWMMDSLSRFPKALESLEIYHKVVYFEEDDKKYFEDVTKGIYIPMGYNSNIYQQSEEDKDIDICFAGYGYPKRKEILNELAKQLCDENLKIIIIGEYGNKRRPLTYMCQKIKYRYLYKVLKNHTVTPEELNRLYNRSKICLNINFEGHHGINPRTFEIAATNSFQLTDFNKGVTSFYDMQEDIIVFEEVNDLVKKVRYYLKNEKERKRIANNAYEKTVNKQSMENRVEEFLKQMNNRG
;
A
#
# COMPACT_ATOMS: atom_id res chain seq x y z
N MET A 1 9.43 0.41 -26.05
CA MET A 1 9.39 1.79 -25.53
C MET A 1 10.23 1.87 -24.25
N LYS A 2 10.87 3.02 -23.96
CA LYS A 2 11.62 3.23 -22.71
C LYS A 2 10.73 3.91 -21.66
N LEU A 3 10.74 3.38 -20.43
CA LEU A 3 10.01 3.94 -19.30
C LEU A 3 10.97 4.22 -18.15
N PHE A 4 10.87 5.41 -17.56
CA PHE A 4 11.56 5.76 -16.32
C PHE A 4 10.53 5.86 -15.20
N LEU A 5 10.75 5.13 -14.11
CA LEU A 5 9.89 5.14 -12.94
C LEU A 5 10.64 5.74 -11.76
N VAL A 6 10.05 6.73 -11.09
CA VAL A 6 10.59 7.32 -9.87
C VAL A 6 9.54 7.28 -8.75
N GLY A 7 9.91 6.76 -7.59
CA GLY A 7 8.96 6.62 -6.48
C GLY A 7 9.58 6.19 -5.16
N PRO A 8 8.77 6.09 -4.09
CA PRO A 8 9.22 5.59 -2.81
C PRO A 8 9.47 4.08 -2.90
N ASP A 9 10.61 3.64 -2.35
CA ASP A 9 10.94 2.22 -2.27
C ASP A 9 10.40 1.62 -0.96
N PHE A 10 9.15 1.15 -0.98
CA PHE A 10 8.55 0.44 0.15
C PHE A 10 7.54 -0.59 -0.35
N HIS A 11 7.41 -1.69 0.36
CA HIS A 11 6.47 -2.79 0.08
C HIS A 11 6.51 -3.31 -1.35
N ASP A 12 7.68 -3.26 -2.01
CA ASP A 12 7.90 -3.83 -3.34
C ASP A 12 7.07 -3.23 -4.49
N TYR A 13 6.34 -2.15 -4.23
CA TYR A 13 5.42 -1.58 -5.22
C TYR A 13 6.12 -1.00 -6.45
N ASN A 14 7.29 -0.36 -6.29
CA ASN A 14 8.03 0.16 -7.42
C ASN A 14 8.50 -0.97 -8.34
N THR A 15 9.02 -2.04 -7.74
CA THR A 15 9.51 -3.22 -8.45
C THR A 15 8.36 -3.96 -9.14
N SER A 16 7.24 -4.12 -8.44
CA SER A 16 6.05 -4.76 -8.99
C SER A 16 5.47 -3.97 -10.17
N LEU A 17 5.34 -2.65 -10.03
CA LEU A 17 4.85 -1.78 -11.12
C LEU A 17 5.82 -1.77 -12.31
N ALA A 18 7.13 -1.68 -12.06
CA ALA A 18 8.15 -1.73 -13.12
C ALA A 18 8.16 -3.08 -13.85
N SER A 19 8.00 -4.18 -13.12
CA SER A 19 7.86 -5.53 -13.67
C SER A 19 6.63 -5.63 -14.58
N ALA A 20 5.48 -5.14 -14.11
CA ALA A 20 4.25 -5.13 -14.89
C ALA A 20 4.39 -4.33 -16.20
N PHE A 21 5.08 -3.19 -16.18
CA PHE A 21 5.40 -2.45 -17.41
C PHE A 21 6.39 -3.23 -18.31
N SER A 22 7.38 -3.90 -17.70
CA SER A 22 8.36 -4.70 -18.48
C SER A 22 7.68 -5.87 -19.19
N ASN A 23 6.73 -6.53 -18.57
CA ASN A 23 5.90 -7.58 -19.17
C ASN A 23 5.08 -7.05 -20.36
N ASN A 24 4.77 -5.75 -20.36
CA ASN A 24 4.13 -5.03 -21.47
C ASN A 24 5.12 -4.39 -22.46
N LYS A 25 6.33 -4.97 -22.60
CA LYS A 25 7.37 -4.59 -23.59
C LYS A 25 8.00 -3.21 -23.37
N PHE A 26 7.93 -2.65 -22.17
CA PHE A 26 8.70 -1.48 -21.81
C PHE A 26 10.09 -1.87 -21.30
N GLN A 27 11.12 -1.18 -21.76
CA GLN A 27 12.42 -1.20 -21.10
C GLN A 27 12.32 -0.24 -19.92
N THR A 28 12.34 -0.76 -18.69
CA THR A 28 12.13 0.02 -17.47
C THR A 28 13.44 0.37 -16.78
N LYS A 29 13.55 1.62 -16.28
CA LYS A 29 14.57 2.05 -15.32
C LYS A 29 13.88 2.63 -14.10
N VAL A 30 14.33 2.24 -12.90
CA VAL A 30 13.74 2.67 -11.62
C VAL A 30 14.74 3.52 -10.84
N MET A 31 14.25 4.63 -10.25
CA MET A 31 14.96 5.45 -9.28
C MET A 31 14.14 5.57 -8.00
N SER A 32 14.78 5.41 -6.85
CA SER A 32 14.09 5.44 -5.55
C SER A 32 14.22 6.80 -4.86
N TYR A 33 13.17 7.23 -4.16
CA TYR A 33 13.25 8.40 -3.26
C TYR A 33 14.22 8.17 -2.08
N GLN A 34 14.54 6.93 -1.75
CA GLN A 34 15.53 6.58 -0.72
C GLN A 34 16.94 6.94 -1.15
N ASP A 35 17.20 7.09 -2.46
CA ASP A 35 18.50 7.48 -2.99
C ASP A 35 18.94 8.87 -2.50
N ARG A 36 18.01 9.70 -2.04
CA ARG A 36 18.30 10.98 -1.36
C ARG A 36 18.87 10.85 0.06
N ASN A 37 18.92 9.62 0.65
CA ASN A 37 19.45 9.34 1.98
C ASN A 37 20.58 8.31 1.91
N LYS A 38 21.59 8.60 1.10
CA LYS A 38 22.69 7.66 0.80
C LYS A 38 23.61 7.37 1.99
N ASN A 39 23.61 8.23 3.02
CA ASN A 39 24.47 8.08 4.19
C ASN A 39 23.80 8.56 5.49
N VAL A 40 24.49 8.34 6.62
CA VAL A 40 24.00 8.71 7.96
C VAL A 40 23.79 10.23 8.09
N LYS A 41 24.68 11.04 7.50
CA LYS A 41 24.58 12.51 7.52
C LYS A 41 23.29 12.97 6.84
N GLU A 42 23.01 12.51 5.64
CA GLU A 42 21.77 12.83 4.90
C GLU A 42 20.51 12.36 5.63
N THR A 43 20.60 11.21 6.31
CA THR A 43 19.48 10.72 7.14
C THR A 43 19.23 11.66 8.33
N LEU A 44 20.27 12.18 8.98
CA LEU A 44 20.14 13.17 10.04
C LEU A 44 19.55 14.49 9.53
N GLU A 45 20.06 14.99 8.42
CA GLU A 45 19.61 16.21 7.75
C GLU A 45 18.14 16.15 7.31
N ASN A 46 17.71 15.02 6.76
CA ASN A 46 16.34 14.86 6.25
C ASN A 46 15.30 14.47 7.32
N ARG A 47 15.72 13.80 8.41
CA ARG A 47 14.78 13.24 9.40
C ARG A 47 14.86 13.87 10.78
N ILE A 48 16.03 14.35 11.20
CA ILE A 48 16.23 14.87 12.56
C ILE A 48 16.19 16.39 12.59
N PHE A 49 16.96 17.05 11.73
CA PHE A 49 17.04 18.51 11.73
C PHE A 49 15.70 19.21 11.49
N PRO A 50 14.79 18.73 10.61
CA PRO A 50 13.47 19.34 10.48
C PRO A 50 12.63 19.29 11.77
N LYS A 51 12.84 18.27 12.63
CA LYS A 51 12.14 18.17 13.92
C LYS A 51 12.54 19.22 14.94
N ILE A 52 13.68 19.87 14.73
CA ILE A 52 14.19 20.97 15.55
C ILE A 52 14.18 22.31 14.78
N GLY A 53 13.40 22.38 13.69
CA GLY A 53 13.20 23.64 12.93
C GLY A 53 14.29 23.95 11.89
N ILE A 54 15.24 23.05 11.63
CA ILE A 54 16.32 23.28 10.65
C ILE A 54 15.94 22.58 9.33
N TYR A 55 15.29 23.31 8.42
CA TYR A 55 14.79 22.77 7.14
C TYR A 55 15.76 22.95 5.96
N LYS A 56 16.80 23.78 6.09
CA LYS A 56 17.75 24.11 5.02
C LYS A 56 18.33 22.85 4.35
N TYR A 57 18.88 21.95 5.13
CA TYR A 57 19.50 20.73 4.64
C TYR A 57 18.51 19.79 3.95
N GLN A 58 17.26 19.73 4.43
CA GLN A 58 16.23 18.94 3.78
C GLN A 58 15.89 19.50 2.39
N GLN A 59 15.85 20.83 2.25
CA GLN A 59 15.62 21.49 0.95
C GLN A 59 16.80 21.28 0.00
N GLU A 60 18.05 21.44 0.47
CA GLU A 60 19.25 21.18 -0.31
C GLU A 60 19.32 19.73 -0.80
N ASN A 61 19.02 18.77 0.08
CA ASN A 61 18.98 17.35 -0.27
C ASN A 61 17.87 17.02 -1.26
N LEU A 62 16.71 17.66 -1.13
CA LEU A 62 15.61 17.52 -2.08
C LEU A 62 16.01 18.10 -3.45
N GLN A 63 16.66 19.25 -3.48
CA GLN A 63 17.14 19.86 -4.73
C GLN A 63 18.19 18.97 -5.40
N ARG A 64 19.20 18.50 -4.66
CA ARG A 64 20.22 17.59 -5.21
C ARG A 64 19.61 16.31 -5.79
N PHE A 65 18.65 15.70 -5.08
CA PHE A 65 17.93 14.53 -5.60
C PHE A 65 17.21 14.84 -6.92
N ASN A 66 16.59 16.01 -7.02
CA ASN A 66 15.90 16.43 -8.24
C ASN A 66 16.86 16.75 -9.39
N ASP A 67 18.04 17.29 -9.09
CA ASP A 67 19.06 17.53 -10.10
C ASP A 67 19.61 16.19 -10.65
N GLU A 68 19.92 15.22 -9.78
CA GLU A 68 20.29 13.85 -10.16
C GLU A 68 19.16 13.15 -10.96
N PHE A 69 17.92 13.33 -10.54
CA PHE A 69 16.73 12.79 -11.23
C PHE A 69 16.62 13.35 -12.66
N VAL A 70 16.76 14.65 -12.83
CA VAL A 70 16.73 15.29 -14.16
C VAL A 70 17.87 14.74 -15.04
N GLU A 71 19.11 14.68 -14.52
CA GLU A 71 20.27 14.15 -15.24
C GLU A 71 20.03 12.70 -15.70
N GLU A 72 19.55 11.83 -14.81
CA GLU A 72 19.30 10.43 -15.11
C GLU A 72 18.18 10.24 -16.14
N VAL A 73 17.12 11.05 -16.09
CA VAL A 73 16.05 11.03 -17.11
C VAL A 73 16.57 11.50 -18.46
N LEU A 74 17.34 12.58 -18.51
CA LEU A 74 17.90 13.12 -19.75
C LEU A 74 18.91 12.15 -20.40
N LYS A 75 19.72 11.47 -19.60
CA LYS A 75 20.65 10.43 -20.03
C LYS A 75 19.92 9.21 -20.60
N TYR A 76 18.87 8.76 -19.93
CA TYR A 76 18.11 7.57 -20.34
C TYR A 76 17.18 7.83 -21.53
N ARG A 77 16.67 9.07 -21.68
CA ARG A 77 15.72 9.52 -22.70
C ARG A 77 14.51 8.61 -22.82
N PRO A 78 13.67 8.51 -21.76
CA PRO A 78 12.47 7.69 -21.81
C PRO A 78 11.39 8.33 -22.68
N THR A 79 10.48 7.50 -23.22
CA THR A 79 9.23 7.96 -23.86
C THR A 79 8.12 8.18 -22.85
N VAL A 80 8.20 7.48 -21.69
CA VAL A 80 7.24 7.58 -20.59
C VAL A 80 8.00 7.78 -19.28
N LEU A 81 7.58 8.77 -18.50
CA LEU A 81 8.03 9.02 -17.13
C LEU A 81 6.86 8.74 -16.19
N VAL A 82 6.99 7.75 -15.30
CA VAL A 82 6.03 7.45 -14.23
C VAL A 82 6.57 7.98 -12.92
N VAL A 83 5.84 8.89 -12.30
CA VAL A 83 6.13 9.46 -10.98
C VAL A 83 5.13 8.88 -9.98
N ILE A 84 5.62 8.16 -8.97
CA ILE A 84 4.77 7.61 -7.92
C ILE A 84 4.68 8.61 -6.77
N LYS A 85 3.45 8.94 -6.35
CA LYS A 85 3.08 9.91 -5.30
C LYS A 85 3.48 11.36 -5.57
N GLY A 86 4.63 11.64 -6.17
CA GLY A 86 5.07 12.99 -6.57
C GLY A 86 5.51 13.92 -5.43
N ASP A 87 5.55 13.47 -4.17
CA ASP A 87 5.88 14.29 -2.99
C ASP A 87 7.34 14.75 -2.92
N CYS A 88 8.23 14.04 -3.64
CA CYS A 88 9.66 14.35 -3.69
C CYS A 88 10.10 14.93 -5.05
N ILE A 89 9.19 15.15 -5.98
CA ILE A 89 9.51 15.70 -7.31
C ILE A 89 9.12 17.17 -7.36
N LEU A 90 10.07 18.01 -7.72
CA LEU A 90 9.84 19.44 -7.86
C LEU A 90 9.24 19.75 -9.24
N LYS A 91 8.30 20.68 -9.28
CA LYS A 91 7.65 21.18 -10.49
C LYS A 91 8.67 21.60 -11.55
N ASP A 92 9.70 22.35 -11.14
CA ASP A 92 10.76 22.82 -12.05
C ASP A 92 11.54 21.69 -12.69
N SER A 93 11.74 20.57 -12.00
CA SER A 93 12.41 19.39 -12.54
C SER A 93 11.59 18.76 -13.65
N LEU A 94 10.27 18.64 -13.49
CA LEU A 94 9.38 18.16 -14.55
C LEU A 94 9.36 19.09 -15.76
N LEU A 95 9.35 20.40 -15.53
CA LEU A 95 9.41 21.40 -16.60
C LEU A 95 10.74 21.36 -17.38
N LYS A 96 11.88 21.20 -16.69
CA LYS A 96 13.19 21.00 -17.31
C LYS A 96 13.19 19.76 -18.23
N ILE A 97 12.67 18.64 -17.72
CA ILE A 97 12.57 17.39 -18.47
C ILE A 97 11.69 17.57 -19.73
N LYS A 98 10.52 18.17 -19.60
CA LYS A 98 9.60 18.40 -20.74
C LYS A 98 10.17 19.34 -21.79
N ARG A 99 10.95 20.36 -21.38
CA ARG A 99 11.65 21.23 -22.35
C ARG A 99 12.72 20.48 -23.13
N ALA A 100 13.45 19.58 -22.47
CA ALA A 100 14.54 18.81 -23.11
C ALA A 100 14.03 17.59 -23.91
N ILE A 101 12.86 17.05 -23.55
CA ILE A 101 12.21 15.91 -24.21
C ILE A 101 10.70 16.27 -24.39
N PRO A 102 10.34 17.07 -25.40
CA PRO A 102 8.96 17.57 -25.58
C PRO A 102 7.91 16.46 -25.69
N GLU A 103 8.25 15.36 -26.34
CA GLU A 103 7.34 14.20 -26.53
C GLU A 103 7.13 13.33 -25.28
N ILE A 104 7.86 13.56 -24.19
CA ILE A 104 7.78 12.69 -23.02
C ILE A 104 6.37 12.70 -22.41
N LYS A 105 5.78 11.53 -22.21
CA LYS A 105 4.51 11.37 -21.51
C LYS A 105 4.77 11.22 -20.01
N CYS A 106 4.51 12.28 -19.24
CA CYS A 106 4.63 12.26 -17.79
C CYS A 106 3.31 11.75 -17.18
N ILE A 107 3.38 10.69 -16.37
CA ILE A 107 2.27 10.06 -15.69
C ILE A 107 2.49 10.20 -14.19
N LEU A 108 1.49 10.70 -13.46
CA LEU A 108 1.46 10.63 -12.01
C LEU A 108 0.69 9.37 -11.60
N TRP A 109 1.29 8.51 -10.78
CA TRP A 109 0.64 7.30 -10.28
C TRP A 109 0.47 7.40 -8.77
N MET A 110 -0.78 7.58 -8.32
CA MET A 110 -1.09 7.73 -6.89
C MET A 110 -1.34 6.38 -6.24
N MET A 111 -0.91 6.27 -4.98
CA MET A 111 -1.10 5.10 -4.10
C MET A 111 -1.78 5.48 -2.78
N ASP A 112 -2.12 6.74 -2.65
CA ASP A 112 -2.84 7.37 -1.55
C ASP A 112 -3.66 8.53 -2.13
N SER A 113 -4.58 9.13 -1.35
CA SER A 113 -5.32 10.32 -1.78
C SER A 113 -4.40 11.49 -2.14
N LEU A 114 -4.68 12.14 -3.25
CA LEU A 114 -3.99 13.35 -3.72
C LEU A 114 -3.97 14.47 -2.67
N SER A 115 -5.01 14.56 -1.84
CA SER A 115 -5.11 15.56 -0.77
C SER A 115 -3.93 15.54 0.21
N ARG A 116 -3.24 14.42 0.31
CA ARG A 116 -2.07 14.23 1.20
C ARG A 116 -0.74 14.70 0.57
N PHE A 117 -0.75 15.07 -0.71
CA PHE A 117 0.46 15.37 -1.49
C PHE A 117 0.37 16.74 -2.18
N PRO A 118 0.51 17.86 -1.43
CA PRO A 118 0.39 19.20 -1.98
C PRO A 118 1.30 19.47 -3.18
N LYS A 119 2.55 18.99 -3.17
CA LYS A 119 3.49 19.15 -4.30
C LYS A 119 3.03 18.43 -5.56
N ALA A 120 2.39 17.29 -5.43
CA ALA A 120 1.80 16.59 -6.56
C ALA A 120 0.62 17.40 -7.14
N LEU A 121 -0.23 17.97 -6.26
CA LEU A 121 -1.33 18.85 -6.66
C LEU A 121 -0.83 20.10 -7.42
N GLU A 122 0.23 20.76 -6.94
CA GLU A 122 0.84 21.94 -7.59
C GLU A 122 1.40 21.64 -8.98
N SER A 123 1.59 20.37 -9.32
CA SER A 123 2.21 19.93 -10.58
C SER A 123 1.24 19.17 -11.50
N LEU A 124 -0.04 19.09 -11.15
CA LEU A 124 -1.03 18.28 -11.89
C LEU A 124 -1.12 18.66 -13.37
N GLU A 125 -1.02 19.94 -13.70
CA GLU A 125 -1.12 20.40 -15.10
C GLU A 125 0.03 19.92 -15.98
N ILE A 126 1.19 19.54 -15.38
CA ILE A 126 2.36 19.06 -16.12
C ILE A 126 2.18 17.61 -16.58
N TYR A 127 1.46 16.81 -15.81
CA TYR A 127 1.25 15.41 -16.13
C TYR A 127 0.26 15.24 -17.29
N HIS A 128 0.59 14.30 -18.17
CA HIS A 128 -0.25 13.91 -19.29
C HIS A 128 -1.47 13.12 -18.80
N LYS A 129 -1.27 12.21 -17.86
CA LYS A 129 -2.32 11.45 -17.18
C LYS A 129 -2.00 11.34 -15.69
N VAL A 130 -3.06 11.20 -14.90
CA VAL A 130 -2.96 10.96 -13.46
C VAL A 130 -3.77 9.72 -13.12
N VAL A 131 -3.09 8.67 -12.68
CA VAL A 131 -3.73 7.49 -12.09
C VAL A 131 -4.00 7.80 -10.63
N TYR A 132 -5.26 7.88 -10.23
CA TYR A 132 -5.65 8.17 -8.86
C TYR A 132 -6.24 6.93 -8.17
N PHE A 133 -6.03 6.87 -6.86
CA PHE A 133 -6.30 5.70 -6.02
C PHE A 133 -7.67 5.73 -5.34
N GLU A 134 -8.15 6.91 -4.93
CA GLU A 134 -9.44 7.09 -4.26
C GLU A 134 -10.43 7.79 -5.18
N GLU A 135 -11.67 7.29 -5.26
CA GLU A 135 -12.73 7.88 -6.10
C GLU A 135 -12.96 9.37 -5.77
N ASP A 136 -12.81 9.75 -4.49
CA ASP A 136 -12.98 11.13 -4.03
C ASP A 136 -11.95 12.09 -4.64
N ASP A 137 -10.82 11.59 -5.16
CA ASP A 137 -9.81 12.40 -5.85
C ASP A 137 -10.27 12.87 -7.24
N LYS A 138 -11.36 12.31 -7.78
CA LYS A 138 -11.99 12.77 -9.04
C LYS A 138 -12.26 14.28 -9.04
N LYS A 139 -12.53 14.87 -7.88
CA LYS A 139 -12.75 16.31 -7.71
C LYS A 139 -11.60 17.22 -8.14
N TYR A 140 -10.37 16.67 -8.23
CA TYR A 140 -9.20 17.43 -8.69
C TYR A 140 -9.05 17.46 -10.21
N PHE A 141 -9.95 16.81 -10.96
CA PHE A 141 -9.90 16.70 -12.40
C PHE A 141 -11.13 17.33 -13.04
N GLU A 142 -11.01 18.59 -13.49
CA GLU A 142 -12.03 19.25 -14.32
C GLU A 142 -12.16 18.54 -15.67
N ASP A 143 -11.03 18.18 -16.28
CA ASP A 143 -10.95 17.31 -17.43
C ASP A 143 -10.91 15.84 -17.02
N VAL A 144 -12.07 15.18 -17.11
CA VAL A 144 -12.22 13.75 -16.80
C VAL A 144 -11.32 12.83 -17.65
N THR A 145 -10.75 13.33 -18.76
CA THR A 145 -9.86 12.53 -19.60
C THR A 145 -8.44 12.44 -19.02
N LYS A 146 -8.05 13.36 -18.15
CA LYS A 146 -6.74 13.41 -17.50
C LYS A 146 -6.61 12.43 -16.33
N GLY A 147 -7.68 12.29 -15.55
CA GLY A 147 -7.74 11.38 -14.39
C GLY A 147 -8.19 9.99 -14.81
N ILE A 148 -7.51 8.97 -14.32
CA ILE A 148 -7.85 7.56 -14.50
C ILE A 148 -7.95 6.92 -13.11
N TYR A 149 -9.11 6.42 -12.73
CA TYR A 149 -9.28 5.68 -11.50
C TYR A 149 -8.75 4.25 -11.67
N ILE A 150 -7.67 3.94 -10.99
CA ILE A 150 -7.11 2.58 -10.92
C ILE A 150 -6.63 2.36 -9.49
N PRO A 151 -7.28 1.51 -8.70
CA PRO A 151 -6.80 1.12 -7.39
C PRO A 151 -5.53 0.28 -7.51
N MET A 152 -4.76 0.19 -6.43
CA MET A 152 -3.56 -0.64 -6.41
C MET A 152 -3.93 -2.12 -6.57
N GLY A 153 -3.11 -2.82 -7.36
CA GLY A 153 -3.14 -4.28 -7.43
C GLY A 153 -2.25 -4.94 -6.37
N TYR A 154 -2.30 -6.25 -6.30
CA TYR A 154 -1.36 -7.06 -5.52
C TYR A 154 -0.22 -7.59 -6.42
N ASN A 155 0.91 -7.97 -5.81
CA ASN A 155 2.02 -8.60 -6.52
C ASN A 155 1.73 -10.11 -6.68
N SER A 156 1.35 -10.53 -7.90
CA SER A 156 0.99 -11.91 -8.22
C SER A 156 2.17 -12.90 -8.17
N ASN A 157 3.41 -12.41 -8.19
CA ASN A 157 4.59 -13.25 -8.02
C ASN A 157 4.85 -13.63 -6.56
N ILE A 158 4.29 -12.89 -5.61
CA ILE A 158 4.48 -13.08 -4.17
C ILE A 158 3.23 -13.67 -3.52
N TYR A 159 2.08 -13.02 -3.72
CA TYR A 159 0.84 -13.43 -3.06
C TYR A 159 0.12 -14.50 -3.89
N GLN A 160 0.28 -15.73 -3.45
CA GLN A 160 -0.29 -16.92 -4.10
C GLN A 160 -0.77 -17.90 -3.04
N GLN A 161 -1.76 -18.67 -3.38
CA GLN A 161 -2.21 -19.81 -2.59
C GLN A 161 -1.08 -20.84 -2.48
N SER A 162 -0.87 -21.39 -1.29
CA SER A 162 0.02 -22.54 -1.05
C SER A 162 -0.68 -23.62 -0.24
N GLU A 163 -0.15 -24.84 -0.31
CA GLU A 163 -0.66 -26.01 0.43
C GLU A 163 -0.08 -26.08 1.85
N GLU A 164 -0.09 -24.97 2.57
CA GLU A 164 0.37 -24.93 3.96
C GLU A 164 -0.79 -25.23 4.92
N ASP A 165 -0.50 -25.95 6.02
CA ASP A 165 -1.46 -26.21 7.07
C ASP A 165 -1.88 -24.91 7.77
N LYS A 166 -3.18 -24.71 7.97
CA LYS A 166 -3.71 -23.54 8.67
C LYS A 166 -3.59 -23.73 10.19
N ASP A 167 -2.36 -23.57 10.70
CA ASP A 167 -2.00 -23.72 12.12
C ASP A 167 -2.14 -22.43 12.95
N ILE A 168 -2.53 -21.32 12.33
CA ILE A 168 -2.76 -20.02 12.97
C ILE A 168 -4.27 -19.73 12.94
N ASP A 169 -4.85 -19.45 14.10
CA ASP A 169 -6.30 -19.17 14.16
C ASP A 169 -6.64 -17.77 13.64
N ILE A 170 -5.87 -16.77 14.04
CA ILE A 170 -6.09 -15.37 13.66
C ILE A 170 -4.75 -14.70 13.36
N CYS A 171 -4.66 -14.00 12.23
CA CYS A 171 -3.53 -13.11 11.97
C CYS A 171 -3.97 -11.67 11.66
N PHE A 172 -3.09 -10.73 11.96
CA PHE A 172 -3.13 -9.35 11.48
C PHE A 172 -1.71 -8.87 11.20
N ALA A 173 -1.51 -8.19 10.06
CA ALA A 173 -0.26 -7.51 9.77
C ALA A 173 -0.49 -6.03 9.42
N GLY A 174 0.25 -5.12 10.05
CA GLY A 174 0.15 -3.70 9.78
C GLY A 174 0.64 -2.81 10.91
N TYR A 175 0.80 -1.52 10.63
CA TYR A 175 1.26 -0.54 11.62
C TYR A 175 0.23 -0.29 12.72
N GLY A 176 0.74 -0.05 13.94
CA GLY A 176 -0.06 0.16 15.15
C GLY A 176 -0.64 1.58 15.26
N TYR A 177 -1.55 1.95 14.38
CA TYR A 177 -2.35 3.17 14.54
C TYR A 177 -3.30 3.07 15.75
N PRO A 178 -3.76 4.20 16.33
CA PRO A 178 -4.59 4.21 17.54
C PRO A 178 -5.79 3.26 17.47
N LYS A 179 -6.66 3.40 16.46
CA LYS A 179 -7.83 2.55 16.21
C LYS A 179 -7.48 1.05 16.18
N ARG A 180 -6.41 0.69 15.46
CA ARG A 180 -5.95 -0.71 15.37
C ARG A 180 -5.51 -1.27 16.71
N LYS A 181 -4.78 -0.47 17.51
CA LYS A 181 -4.34 -0.88 18.85
C LYS A 181 -5.54 -1.17 19.76
N GLU A 182 -6.55 -0.33 19.70
CA GLU A 182 -7.77 -0.47 20.51
C GLU A 182 -8.55 -1.72 20.11
N ILE A 183 -8.84 -1.89 18.82
CA ILE A 183 -9.56 -3.07 18.30
C ILE A 183 -8.79 -4.36 18.63
N LEU A 184 -7.49 -4.42 18.31
CA LEU A 184 -6.69 -5.62 18.50
C LEU A 184 -6.43 -5.95 19.96
N ASN A 185 -6.33 -4.94 20.84
CA ASN A 185 -6.20 -5.16 22.27
C ASN A 185 -7.48 -5.70 22.88
N GLU A 186 -8.63 -5.17 22.49
CA GLU A 186 -9.93 -5.63 22.99
C GLU A 186 -10.27 -7.03 22.45
N LEU A 187 -9.97 -7.30 21.17
CA LEU A 187 -10.06 -8.65 20.59
C LEU A 187 -9.21 -9.65 21.40
N ALA A 188 -7.93 -9.34 21.60
CA ALA A 188 -7.03 -10.21 22.35
C ALA A 188 -7.45 -10.40 23.82
N LYS A 189 -8.07 -9.39 24.43
CA LYS A 189 -8.64 -9.48 25.78
C LYS A 189 -9.84 -10.40 25.85
N GLN A 190 -10.80 -10.28 24.92
CA GLN A 190 -12.02 -11.10 24.91
C GLN A 190 -11.77 -12.55 24.51
N LEU A 191 -10.65 -12.85 23.86
CA LEU A 191 -10.25 -14.20 23.45
C LEU A 191 -9.11 -14.79 24.29
N CYS A 192 -8.68 -14.12 25.37
CA CYS A 192 -7.48 -14.51 26.13
C CYS A 192 -7.56 -15.90 26.81
N ASP A 193 -8.77 -16.38 27.09
CA ASP A 193 -9.03 -17.66 27.74
C ASP A 193 -9.36 -18.80 26.75
N GLU A 194 -9.35 -18.48 25.45
CA GLU A 194 -9.70 -19.42 24.38
C GLU A 194 -8.42 -19.94 23.72
N ASN A 195 -7.64 -20.74 24.23
CA ASN A 195 -6.43 -21.36 23.67
C ASN A 195 -6.21 -21.20 22.14
N LEU A 196 -6.31 -19.97 21.63
CA LEU A 196 -6.19 -19.60 20.22
C LEU A 196 -4.79 -19.11 19.90
N LYS A 197 -4.27 -19.53 18.73
CA LYS A 197 -3.01 -19.02 18.20
C LYS A 197 -3.26 -17.73 17.43
N ILE A 198 -3.10 -16.60 18.12
CA ILE A 198 -3.25 -15.25 17.54
C ILE A 198 -1.87 -14.68 17.24
N ILE A 199 -1.64 -14.22 16.02
CA ILE A 199 -0.39 -13.58 15.59
C ILE A 199 -0.69 -12.19 15.03
N ILE A 200 -0.19 -11.16 15.71
CA ILE A 200 -0.24 -9.77 15.24
C ILE A 200 1.18 -9.32 14.94
N ILE A 201 1.42 -8.80 13.73
CA ILE A 201 2.75 -8.38 13.27
C ILE A 201 2.71 -6.91 12.86
N GLY A 202 3.74 -6.15 13.24
CA GLY A 202 3.91 -4.76 12.84
C GLY A 202 4.63 -3.92 13.87
N GLU A 203 4.86 -2.65 13.55
CA GLU A 203 5.48 -1.70 14.45
C GLU A 203 4.42 -0.98 15.30
N TYR A 204 4.39 -1.29 16.59
CA TYR A 204 3.39 -0.79 17.56
C TYR A 204 3.98 0.12 18.63
N GLY A 205 5.28 0.30 18.64
CA GLY A 205 5.94 1.18 19.57
C GLY A 205 7.44 1.24 19.33
N ASN A 206 8.03 2.38 19.62
CA ASN A 206 9.45 2.61 19.44
C ASN A 206 10.22 2.26 20.71
N LYS A 207 10.99 1.18 20.68
CA LYS A 207 11.86 0.73 21.80
C LYS A 207 12.93 1.77 22.19
N ARG A 208 13.27 2.70 21.28
CA ARG A 208 14.20 3.81 21.58
C ARG A 208 13.57 4.89 22.46
N ARG A 209 12.26 4.81 22.76
CA ARG A 209 11.53 5.69 23.70
C ARG A 209 10.95 4.82 24.84
N PRO A 210 11.79 4.39 25.79
CA PRO A 210 11.44 3.31 26.73
C PRO A 210 10.23 3.63 27.60
N LEU A 211 10.09 4.84 28.09
CA LEU A 211 8.94 5.25 28.91
C LEU A 211 7.62 5.19 28.13
N THR A 212 7.59 5.76 26.92
CA THR A 212 6.42 5.72 26.04
C THR A 212 6.07 4.27 25.65
N TYR A 213 7.11 3.46 25.38
CA TYR A 213 6.93 2.04 25.05
C TYR A 213 6.36 1.26 26.22
N MET A 214 6.83 1.50 27.47
CA MET A 214 6.27 0.88 28.67
C MET A 214 4.82 1.28 28.90
N CYS A 215 4.50 2.58 28.81
CA CYS A 215 3.11 3.03 28.94
C CYS A 215 2.18 2.36 27.91
N GLN A 216 2.63 2.20 26.65
CA GLN A 216 1.86 1.48 25.65
C GLN A 216 1.69 0.01 25.98
N LYS A 217 2.73 -0.69 26.48
CA LYS A 217 2.62 -2.08 26.92
C LYS A 217 1.62 -2.26 28.06
N ILE A 218 1.55 -1.33 29.00
CA ILE A 218 0.59 -1.36 30.09
C ILE A 218 -0.83 -1.12 29.55
N LYS A 219 -1.01 -0.05 28.74
CA LYS A 219 -2.31 0.32 28.18
C LYS A 219 -2.89 -0.79 27.30
N TYR A 220 -2.07 -1.42 26.47
CA TYR A 220 -2.47 -2.43 25.49
C TYR A 220 -1.92 -3.81 25.85
N ARG A 221 -2.02 -4.20 27.13
CA ARG A 221 -1.37 -5.40 27.68
C ARG A 221 -1.76 -6.71 27.01
N TYR A 222 -2.99 -6.84 26.53
CA TYR A 222 -3.45 -8.06 25.85
C TYR A 222 -2.92 -8.14 24.42
N LEU A 223 -2.92 -7.03 23.70
CA LEU A 223 -2.26 -6.93 22.38
C LEU A 223 -0.78 -7.33 22.46
N TYR A 224 -0.05 -6.81 23.45
CA TYR A 224 1.39 -7.07 23.57
C TYR A 224 1.74 -8.51 23.95
N LYS A 225 0.77 -9.35 24.38
CA LYS A 225 0.97 -10.80 24.57
C LYS A 225 1.05 -11.57 23.24
N VAL A 226 0.34 -11.11 22.22
CA VAL A 226 0.23 -11.75 20.89
C VAL A 226 0.97 -10.99 19.78
N LEU A 227 1.55 -9.84 20.11
CA LEU A 227 2.22 -8.96 19.17
C LEU A 227 3.67 -9.38 18.91
N LYS A 228 4.01 -9.57 17.64
CA LYS A 228 5.38 -9.61 17.12
C LYS A 228 5.74 -8.21 16.60
N ASN A 229 6.41 -7.42 17.45
CA ASN A 229 6.74 -6.00 17.17
C ASN A 229 7.96 -5.88 16.25
N HIS A 230 7.80 -6.27 15.00
CA HIS A 230 8.77 -6.14 13.90
C HIS A 230 8.04 -6.12 12.56
N THR A 231 8.74 -5.74 11.51
CA THR A 231 8.27 -5.85 10.12
C THR A 231 8.60 -7.23 9.57
N VAL A 232 7.86 -7.66 8.56
CA VAL A 232 8.07 -8.91 7.81
C VAL A 232 8.19 -8.59 6.33
N THR A 233 8.84 -9.49 5.58
CA THR A 233 8.90 -9.40 4.12
C THR A 233 7.55 -9.74 3.50
N PRO A 234 7.31 -9.36 2.23
CA PRO A 234 6.09 -9.76 1.51
C PRO A 234 5.92 -11.28 1.42
N GLU A 235 7.01 -12.05 1.28
CA GLU A 235 6.98 -13.52 1.24
C GLU A 235 6.60 -14.13 2.60
N GLU A 236 7.12 -13.56 3.69
CA GLU A 236 6.72 -13.97 5.05
C GLU A 236 5.25 -13.64 5.31
N LEU A 237 4.77 -12.51 4.74
CA LEU A 237 3.37 -12.12 4.84
C LEU A 237 2.46 -13.06 4.04
N ASN A 238 2.87 -13.46 2.84
CA ASN A 238 2.18 -14.49 2.05
C ASN A 238 2.03 -15.80 2.84
N ARG A 239 3.12 -16.29 3.47
CA ARG A 239 3.08 -17.48 4.32
C ARG A 239 2.16 -17.30 5.54
N LEU A 240 2.19 -16.12 6.17
CA LEU A 240 1.31 -15.81 7.29
C LEU A 240 -0.16 -15.94 6.91
N TYR A 241 -0.55 -15.38 5.76
CA TYR A 241 -1.93 -15.48 5.26
C TYR A 241 -2.32 -16.92 4.94
N ASN A 242 -1.49 -17.65 4.21
CA ASN A 242 -1.74 -19.06 3.84
C ASN A 242 -1.92 -19.95 5.08
N ARG A 243 -1.16 -19.72 6.15
CA ARG A 243 -1.23 -20.48 7.41
C ARG A 243 -2.35 -20.06 8.35
N SER A 244 -3.09 -19.00 8.03
CA SER A 244 -4.10 -18.46 8.93
C SER A 244 -5.50 -18.89 8.56
N LYS A 245 -6.31 -19.26 9.56
CA LYS A 245 -7.74 -19.54 9.38
C LYS A 245 -8.52 -18.26 9.13
N ILE A 246 -8.19 -17.18 9.86
CA ILE A 246 -8.81 -15.86 9.74
C ILE A 246 -7.72 -14.81 9.60
N CYS A 247 -7.76 -14.04 8.51
CA CYS A 247 -6.93 -12.87 8.28
C CYS A 247 -7.73 -11.61 8.57
N LEU A 248 -7.28 -10.81 9.53
CA LEU A 248 -7.90 -9.52 9.82
C LEU A 248 -7.35 -8.44 8.89
N ASN A 249 -8.22 -7.60 8.37
CA ASN A 249 -7.88 -6.41 7.63
C ASN A 249 -8.57 -5.20 8.25
N ILE A 250 -7.83 -4.41 9.02
CA ILE A 250 -8.34 -3.20 9.68
C ILE A 250 -7.78 -2.00 8.92
N ASN A 251 -8.67 -1.22 8.30
CA ASN A 251 -8.31 -0.09 7.47
C ASN A 251 -7.75 1.08 8.30
N PHE A 252 -7.01 1.96 7.64
CA PHE A 252 -6.60 3.22 8.24
C PHE A 252 -7.81 4.17 8.26
N GLU A 253 -7.97 4.91 9.35
CA GLU A 253 -9.06 5.87 9.51
C GLU A 253 -8.97 6.99 8.45
N GLY A 254 -10.09 7.28 7.78
CA GLY A 254 -10.14 8.27 6.70
C GLY A 254 -9.69 7.76 5.31
N HIS A 255 -9.35 6.48 5.18
CA HIS A 255 -9.09 5.86 3.88
C HIS A 255 -10.38 5.30 3.28
N HIS A 256 -10.75 5.79 2.09
CA HIS A 256 -11.96 5.35 1.38
C HIS A 256 -11.64 4.40 0.20
N GLY A 257 -10.40 4.38 -0.28
CA GLY A 257 -9.94 3.47 -1.32
C GLY A 257 -9.74 2.03 -0.81
N ILE A 258 -9.79 1.05 -1.71
CA ILE A 258 -9.52 -0.34 -1.35
C ILE A 258 -8.04 -0.53 -0.98
N ASN A 259 -7.80 -1.09 0.20
CA ASN A 259 -6.45 -1.42 0.66
C ASN A 259 -5.90 -2.61 -0.15
N PRO A 260 -4.67 -2.54 -0.70
CA PRO A 260 -4.02 -3.67 -1.41
C PRO A 260 -4.03 -4.98 -0.64
N ARG A 261 -3.92 -4.93 0.69
CA ARG A 261 -4.04 -6.12 1.57
C ARG A 261 -5.31 -6.92 1.33
N THR A 262 -6.40 -6.27 0.93
CA THR A 262 -7.65 -6.96 0.60
C THR A 262 -7.42 -7.97 -0.54
N PHE A 263 -6.70 -7.55 -1.58
CA PHE A 263 -6.35 -8.43 -2.71
C PHE A 263 -5.25 -9.42 -2.34
N GLU A 264 -4.27 -9.02 -1.53
CA GLU A 264 -3.18 -9.88 -1.07
C GLU A 264 -3.73 -11.09 -0.29
N ILE A 265 -4.64 -10.86 0.67
CA ILE A 265 -5.29 -11.93 1.44
C ILE A 265 -6.16 -12.79 0.51
N ALA A 266 -6.96 -12.19 -0.34
CA ALA A 266 -7.83 -12.92 -1.26
C ALA A 266 -7.03 -13.78 -2.25
N ALA A 267 -5.89 -13.30 -2.75
CA ALA A 267 -5.01 -14.03 -3.66
C ALA A 267 -4.36 -15.27 -3.02
N THR A 268 -4.29 -15.35 -1.70
CA THR A 268 -3.85 -16.54 -0.97
C THR A 268 -4.97 -17.53 -0.65
N ASN A 269 -6.18 -17.32 -1.18
CA ASN A 269 -7.38 -18.08 -0.84
C ASN A 269 -7.62 -18.17 0.68
N SER A 270 -7.39 -17.05 1.38
CA SER A 270 -7.54 -16.94 2.83
C SER A 270 -8.77 -16.14 3.20
N PHE A 271 -9.48 -16.60 4.24
CA PHE A 271 -10.68 -15.95 4.73
C PHE A 271 -10.37 -14.62 5.42
N GLN A 272 -11.10 -13.56 5.05
CA GLN A 272 -10.87 -12.21 5.53
C GLN A 272 -12.03 -11.66 6.34
N LEU A 273 -11.74 -11.11 7.53
CA LEU A 273 -12.62 -10.22 8.28
C LEU A 273 -12.07 -8.79 8.19
N THR A 274 -12.87 -7.83 7.73
CA THR A 274 -12.46 -6.43 7.57
C THR A 274 -13.44 -5.49 8.25
N ASP A 275 -12.99 -4.31 8.67
CA ASP A 275 -13.90 -3.21 8.98
C ASP A 275 -14.46 -2.62 7.67
N PHE A 276 -15.61 -1.94 7.76
CA PHE A 276 -16.25 -1.37 6.57
C PHE A 276 -15.33 -0.39 5.85
N ASN A 277 -15.23 -0.56 4.53
CA ASN A 277 -14.58 0.37 3.62
C ASN A 277 -15.33 0.41 2.29
N LYS A 278 -15.72 1.61 1.86
CA LYS A 278 -16.49 1.81 0.61
C LYS A 278 -15.77 1.25 -0.62
N GLY A 279 -14.44 1.38 -0.69
CA GLY A 279 -13.66 0.87 -1.82
C GLY A 279 -13.74 -0.66 -2.00
N VAL A 280 -14.06 -1.42 -0.94
CA VAL A 280 -14.23 -2.88 -1.02
C VAL A 280 -15.49 -3.26 -1.81
N THR A 281 -16.58 -2.48 -1.70
CA THR A 281 -17.86 -2.79 -2.34
C THR A 281 -17.81 -2.77 -3.86
N SER A 282 -16.84 -2.10 -4.45
CA SER A 282 -16.65 -2.07 -5.90
C SER A 282 -16.07 -3.39 -6.48
N PHE A 283 -15.52 -4.25 -5.61
CA PHE A 283 -14.82 -5.47 -6.01
C PHE A 283 -15.42 -6.74 -5.41
N TYR A 284 -16.02 -6.64 -4.23
CA TYR A 284 -16.48 -7.77 -3.45
C TYR A 284 -17.87 -7.56 -2.85
N ASP A 285 -18.65 -8.64 -2.80
CA ASP A 285 -19.82 -8.72 -1.94
C ASP A 285 -19.39 -8.91 -0.48
N MET A 286 -19.88 -8.03 0.40
CA MET A 286 -19.47 -7.99 1.81
C MET A 286 -20.13 -9.07 2.69
N GLN A 287 -20.85 -10.03 2.13
CA GLN A 287 -21.43 -11.18 2.83
C GLN A 287 -21.01 -12.51 2.20
N GLU A 288 -20.71 -12.49 0.89
CA GLU A 288 -20.41 -13.70 0.13
C GLU A 288 -18.91 -13.87 -0.18
N ASP A 289 -18.15 -12.77 -0.28
CA ASP A 289 -16.73 -12.80 -0.64
C ASP A 289 -15.83 -12.38 0.51
N ILE A 290 -16.25 -11.37 1.26
CA ILE A 290 -15.50 -10.79 2.39
C ILE A 290 -16.50 -10.47 3.49
N ILE A 291 -16.15 -10.78 4.73
CA ILE A 291 -17.03 -10.50 5.87
C ILE A 291 -16.60 -9.21 6.56
N VAL A 292 -17.56 -8.30 6.71
CA VAL A 292 -17.35 -7.02 7.38
C VAL A 292 -17.76 -7.15 8.85
N PHE A 293 -17.01 -6.52 9.74
CA PHE A 293 -17.39 -6.28 11.13
C PHE A 293 -17.61 -4.78 11.39
N GLU A 294 -18.54 -4.46 12.25
CA GLU A 294 -18.90 -3.08 12.58
C GLU A 294 -18.15 -2.58 13.82
N GLU A 295 -18.13 -3.40 14.87
CA GLU A 295 -17.47 -3.10 16.15
C GLU A 295 -16.71 -4.31 16.68
N VAL A 296 -15.95 -4.14 17.77
CA VAL A 296 -15.12 -5.21 18.32
C VAL A 296 -15.95 -6.40 18.82
N ASN A 297 -17.11 -6.17 19.42
CA ASN A 297 -17.97 -7.26 19.90
C ASN A 297 -18.51 -8.09 18.73
N ASP A 298 -18.85 -7.45 17.61
CA ASP A 298 -19.26 -8.12 16.39
C ASP A 298 -18.08 -8.90 15.78
N LEU A 299 -16.88 -8.30 15.75
CA LEU A 299 -15.65 -8.98 15.33
C LEU A 299 -15.41 -10.26 16.13
N VAL A 300 -15.51 -10.22 17.46
CA VAL A 300 -15.30 -11.39 18.34
C VAL A 300 -16.35 -12.47 18.08
N LYS A 301 -17.64 -12.10 17.92
CA LYS A 301 -18.70 -13.06 17.56
C LYS A 301 -18.40 -13.73 16.22
N LYS A 302 -18.02 -12.96 15.20
CA LYS A 302 -17.67 -13.47 13.86
C LYS A 302 -16.43 -14.36 13.89
N VAL A 303 -15.41 -14.00 14.65
CA VAL A 303 -14.23 -14.83 14.86
C VAL A 303 -14.62 -16.20 15.42
N ARG A 304 -15.39 -16.24 16.51
CA ARG A 304 -15.85 -17.49 17.14
C ARG A 304 -16.71 -18.33 16.19
N TYR A 305 -17.58 -17.67 15.42
CA TYR A 305 -18.43 -18.33 14.44
C TYR A 305 -17.59 -18.96 13.31
N TYR A 306 -16.73 -18.19 12.65
CA TYR A 306 -15.97 -18.66 11.51
C TYR A 306 -14.84 -19.61 11.88
N LEU A 307 -14.33 -19.61 13.11
CA LEU A 307 -13.39 -20.66 13.56
C LEU A 307 -14.08 -22.04 13.62
N LYS A 308 -15.37 -22.10 13.97
CA LYS A 308 -16.16 -23.34 14.03
C LYS A 308 -16.75 -23.76 12.69
N ASN A 309 -16.96 -22.82 11.76
CA ASN A 309 -17.64 -23.06 10.48
C ASN A 309 -16.65 -23.07 9.31
N GLU A 310 -15.79 -24.09 9.27
CA GLU A 310 -14.72 -24.20 8.27
C GLU A 310 -15.24 -24.23 6.82
N LYS A 311 -16.33 -24.98 6.55
CA LYS A 311 -16.89 -25.09 5.20
C LYS A 311 -17.31 -23.73 4.64
N GLU A 312 -17.99 -22.94 5.45
CA GLU A 312 -18.44 -21.60 5.06
C GLU A 312 -17.26 -20.66 4.89
N ARG A 313 -16.30 -20.69 5.83
CA ARG A 313 -15.06 -19.92 5.74
C ARG A 313 -14.30 -20.20 4.43
N LYS A 314 -14.17 -21.49 4.04
CA LYS A 314 -13.51 -21.89 2.78
C LYS A 314 -14.31 -21.43 1.55
N ARG A 315 -15.64 -21.51 1.58
CA ARG A 315 -16.52 -21.04 0.49
C ARG A 315 -16.32 -19.54 0.25
N ILE A 316 -16.38 -18.75 1.31
CA ILE A 316 -16.21 -17.28 1.23
C ILE A 316 -14.82 -16.93 0.73
N ALA A 317 -13.77 -17.57 1.26
CA ALA A 317 -12.39 -17.35 0.81
C ALA A 317 -12.22 -17.65 -0.68
N ASN A 318 -12.81 -18.76 -1.16
CA ASN A 318 -12.76 -19.14 -2.58
C ASN A 318 -13.50 -18.14 -3.46
N ASN A 319 -14.64 -17.60 -3.04
CA ASN A 319 -15.35 -16.57 -3.80
C ASN A 319 -14.48 -15.33 -3.99
N ALA A 320 -13.82 -14.86 -2.93
CA ALA A 320 -12.88 -13.73 -3.01
C ALA A 320 -11.69 -14.05 -3.91
N TYR A 321 -11.13 -15.26 -3.81
CA TYR A 321 -10.02 -15.72 -4.63
C TYR A 321 -10.36 -15.68 -6.14
N GLU A 322 -11.49 -16.23 -6.56
CA GLU A 322 -11.96 -16.24 -7.95
C GLU A 322 -12.18 -14.83 -8.54
N LYS A 323 -12.55 -13.87 -7.69
CA LYS A 323 -12.71 -12.46 -8.07
C LYS A 323 -11.38 -11.71 -8.13
N THR A 324 -10.33 -12.24 -7.51
CA THR A 324 -9.03 -11.58 -7.35
C THR A 324 -7.99 -12.08 -8.35
N VAL A 325 -7.83 -13.40 -8.44
CA VAL A 325 -6.79 -14.00 -9.27
C VAL A 325 -7.04 -13.70 -10.74
N ASN A 326 -5.98 -13.30 -11.45
CA ASN A 326 -6.02 -12.90 -12.87
C ASN A 326 -6.84 -11.62 -13.17
N LYS A 327 -7.31 -10.89 -12.16
CA LYS A 327 -8.14 -9.68 -12.36
C LYS A 327 -7.64 -8.45 -11.59
N GLN A 328 -6.98 -8.68 -10.45
CA GLN A 328 -6.65 -7.58 -9.52
C GLN A 328 -5.14 -7.46 -9.27
N SER A 329 -4.30 -8.12 -10.08
CA SER A 329 -2.85 -8.01 -9.96
C SER A 329 -2.31 -6.65 -10.43
N MET A 330 -1.06 -6.34 -10.12
CA MET A 330 -0.40 -5.13 -10.61
C MET A 330 -0.28 -5.15 -12.14
N GLU A 331 -0.10 -6.33 -12.74
CA GLU A 331 -0.09 -6.53 -14.19
C GLU A 331 -1.42 -6.11 -14.80
N ASN A 332 -2.56 -6.54 -14.22
CA ASN A 332 -3.88 -6.15 -14.70
C ASN A 332 -4.10 -4.64 -14.59
N ARG A 333 -3.58 -3.98 -13.54
CA ARG A 333 -3.67 -2.52 -13.38
C ARG A 333 -2.90 -1.78 -14.48
N VAL A 334 -1.70 -2.27 -14.82
CA VAL A 334 -0.92 -1.71 -15.92
C VAL A 334 -1.60 -1.94 -17.27
N GLU A 335 -2.13 -3.14 -17.52
CA GLU A 335 -2.88 -3.42 -18.75
C GLU A 335 -4.11 -2.52 -18.87
N GLU A 336 -4.87 -2.33 -17.81
CA GLU A 336 -6.02 -1.44 -17.75
C GLU A 336 -5.61 0.00 -18.08
N PHE A 337 -4.52 0.48 -17.46
CA PHE A 337 -3.96 1.80 -17.75
C PHE A 337 -3.58 1.94 -19.23
N LEU A 338 -2.87 0.98 -19.80
CA LEU A 338 -2.42 1.02 -21.18
C LEU A 338 -3.60 1.01 -22.17
N LYS A 339 -4.65 0.24 -21.90
CA LYS A 339 -5.89 0.25 -22.70
C LYS A 339 -6.55 1.63 -22.67
N GLN A 340 -6.65 2.27 -21.50
CA GLN A 340 -7.24 3.60 -21.37
C GLN A 340 -6.36 4.70 -22.01
N MET A 341 -5.03 4.51 -22.03
CA MET A 341 -4.11 5.41 -22.74
C MET A 341 -4.30 5.36 -24.26
N ASN A 342 -4.60 4.18 -24.82
CA ASN A 342 -4.73 3.98 -26.27
C ASN A 342 -6.13 4.32 -26.80
N ASN A 343 -7.18 4.13 -25.99
CA ASN A 343 -8.58 4.35 -26.41
C ASN A 343 -9.02 5.83 -26.46
N ARG A 344 -8.14 6.76 -26.05
CA ARG A 344 -8.41 8.20 -25.97
C ARG A 344 -7.35 9.04 -26.71
N GLY A 345 -6.75 8.45 -27.74
CA GLY A 345 -5.85 9.12 -28.67
C GLY A 345 -6.59 9.65 -29.89
#